data_4bed719005840a214f105979dcdefec6
#
_entry.id   4bed719005840a214f105979dcdefec6
#
_cell.length_a   1.000
_cell.length_b   1.000
_cell.length_c   1.000
_cell.angle_alpha   90.00
_cell.angle_beta   90.00
_cell.angle_gamma   90.00
#
_symmetry.space_group_name_H-M   'P 1'
#
loop_
_entity.id
_entity.type
_entity.pdbx_description
1 polymer ?
#
loop_
_entity_poly.entity_id
_entity_poly.type
_entity_poly.pdbx_seq_one_letter_code
_entity_poly.pdbx_strand_id
1 'polypeptide(L)'
;MVHEIPVKVRFSETDALGHISNISYFIYLEEARTEFFADLGFGRDINNWKIILASASCDFVSQGYYNQKLVVQTAVSRIGNSSFQVVHEIKDAESGELVAKGQASAVHFNFKTQKSETLPAANRQLLEKHLLKEESPHGN
;
A
#
# COMPACT_ATOMS: atom_id res chain seq x y z
N MET A 1 -2.40 -12.19 -7.41
CA MET A 1 -2.64 -12.36 -5.96
C MET A 1 -2.72 -11.00 -5.30
N VAL A 2 -3.66 -10.82 -4.40
CA VAL A 2 -3.90 -9.55 -3.72
C VAL A 2 -3.71 -9.75 -2.21
N HIS A 3 -2.94 -8.88 -1.61
CA HIS A 3 -2.72 -8.87 -0.17
C HIS A 3 -3.84 -8.05 0.49
N GLU A 4 -4.34 -8.48 1.65
CA GLU A 4 -5.42 -7.77 2.34
C GLU A 4 -5.11 -7.63 3.82
N ILE A 5 -5.48 -6.49 4.38
CA ILE A 5 -5.52 -6.31 5.83
C ILE A 5 -6.85 -5.68 6.23
N PRO A 6 -7.37 -6.01 7.42
CA PRO A 6 -8.55 -5.34 7.96
C PRO A 6 -8.15 -4.06 8.67
N VAL A 7 -9.04 -3.07 8.65
CA VAL A 7 -8.88 -1.83 9.40
C VAL A 7 -10.24 -1.46 9.97
N LYS A 8 -10.28 -1.12 11.25
CA LYS A 8 -11.49 -0.57 11.86
C LYS A 8 -11.24 0.89 12.15
N VAL A 9 -12.11 1.76 11.67
CA VAL A 9 -11.95 3.21 11.84
C VAL A 9 -12.17 3.58 13.31
N ARG A 10 -11.14 4.17 13.93
CA ARG A 10 -11.20 4.61 15.32
C ARG A 10 -11.63 6.07 15.40
N PHE A 11 -12.20 6.44 16.55
CA PHE A 11 -12.69 7.79 16.75
C PHE A 11 -11.62 8.86 16.49
N SER A 12 -10.40 8.61 16.95
CA SER A 12 -9.27 9.55 16.76
C SER A 12 -8.88 9.74 15.30
N GLU A 13 -9.40 8.91 14.39
CA GLU A 13 -9.09 8.97 12.96
C GLU A 13 -10.17 9.69 12.17
N THR A 14 -11.17 10.23 12.86
CA THR A 14 -12.28 10.95 12.23
C THR A 14 -12.17 12.45 12.47
N ASP A 15 -12.87 13.19 11.61
CA ASP A 15 -12.99 14.65 11.73
C ASP A 15 -14.23 15.03 12.56
N ALA A 16 -14.55 16.33 12.61
CA ALA A 16 -15.67 16.84 13.39
C ALA A 16 -17.03 16.35 12.92
N LEU A 17 -17.12 15.78 11.71
CA LEU A 17 -18.36 15.28 11.12
C LEU A 17 -18.49 13.76 11.25
N GLY A 18 -17.52 13.10 11.90
CA GLY A 18 -17.51 11.65 12.03
C GLY A 18 -17.01 10.92 10.78
N HIS A 19 -16.51 11.66 9.79
CA HIS A 19 -15.92 11.10 8.59
C HIS A 19 -14.44 10.81 8.82
N ILE A 20 -13.90 9.82 8.11
CA ILE A 20 -12.47 9.56 8.14
C ILE A 20 -11.73 10.82 7.69
N SER A 21 -10.79 11.29 8.50
CA SER A 21 -9.98 12.45 8.12
C SER A 21 -9.03 12.07 6.98
N ASN A 22 -8.69 13.03 6.12
CA ASN A 22 -7.83 12.78 4.95
C ASN A 22 -6.50 12.15 5.34
N ILE A 23 -5.92 12.57 6.45
CA ILE A 23 -4.64 12.05 6.94
C ILE A 23 -4.76 10.57 7.30
N SER A 24 -5.88 10.16 7.87
CA SER A 24 -6.08 8.78 8.32
C SER A 24 -6.05 7.78 7.18
N TYR A 25 -6.49 8.16 5.99
CA TYR A 25 -6.38 7.29 4.82
C TYR A 25 -4.93 6.92 4.55
N PHE A 26 -4.02 7.89 4.65
CA PHE A 26 -2.59 7.62 4.46
C PHE A 26 -2.03 6.72 5.55
N ILE A 27 -2.54 6.82 6.76
CA ILE A 27 -2.14 5.92 7.86
C ILE A 27 -2.56 4.49 7.56
N TYR A 28 -3.78 4.28 7.07
CA TYR A 28 -4.27 2.95 6.70
C TYR A 28 -3.44 2.36 5.55
N LEU A 29 -3.11 3.19 4.56
CA LEU A 29 -2.29 2.75 3.43
C LEU A 29 -0.87 2.39 3.89
N GLU A 30 -0.31 3.15 4.81
CA GLU A 30 1.01 2.87 5.38
C GLU A 30 1.01 1.55 6.14
N GLU A 31 -0.01 1.30 6.94
CA GLU A 31 -0.13 0.03 7.64
C GLU A 31 -0.19 -1.13 6.66
N ALA A 32 -0.98 -0.99 5.60
CA ALA A 32 -1.10 -2.02 4.58
C ALA A 32 0.24 -2.27 3.89
N ARG A 33 0.99 -1.22 3.55
CA ARG A 33 2.32 -1.35 2.95
C ARG A 33 3.29 -2.05 3.88
N THR A 34 3.29 -1.67 5.15
CA THR A 34 4.21 -2.25 6.13
C THR A 34 4.00 -3.75 6.26
N GLU A 35 2.75 -4.19 6.35
CA GLU A 35 2.42 -5.61 6.41
C GLU A 35 2.79 -6.31 5.10
N PHE A 36 2.53 -5.66 3.98
CA PHE A 36 2.85 -6.20 2.66
C PHE A 36 4.37 -6.38 2.50
N PHE A 37 5.16 -5.37 2.88
CA PHE A 37 6.62 -5.45 2.78
C PHE A 37 7.18 -6.58 3.64
N ALA A 38 6.60 -6.81 4.82
CA ALA A 38 7.01 -7.92 5.67
C ALA A 38 6.77 -9.26 4.95
N ASP A 39 5.62 -9.40 4.32
CA ASP A 39 5.29 -10.63 3.56
C ASP A 39 6.15 -10.79 2.31
N LEU A 40 6.71 -9.70 1.79
CA LEU A 40 7.63 -9.73 0.66
C LEU A 40 9.08 -10.05 1.08
N GLY A 41 9.31 -10.32 2.35
CA GLY A 41 10.63 -10.71 2.86
C GLY A 41 11.52 -9.55 3.30
N PHE A 42 11.01 -8.31 3.30
CA PHE A 42 11.79 -7.15 3.78
C PHE A 42 11.85 -7.07 5.30
N GLY A 43 10.97 -7.79 6.00
CA GLY A 43 10.96 -7.85 7.46
C GLY A 43 10.35 -6.63 8.12
N ARG A 44 10.50 -6.59 9.45
CA ARG A 44 9.95 -5.52 10.30
C ARG A 44 11.02 -4.83 11.14
N ASP A 45 12.27 -5.25 11.03
CA ASP A 45 13.37 -4.71 11.83
C ASP A 45 13.78 -3.34 11.31
N ILE A 46 13.47 -2.29 12.07
CA ILE A 46 13.78 -0.92 11.67
C ILE A 46 15.29 -0.64 11.63
N ASN A 47 16.09 -1.44 12.34
CA ASN A 47 17.55 -1.31 12.30
C ASN A 47 18.13 -1.88 11.01
N ASN A 48 17.36 -2.68 10.29
CA ASN A 48 17.76 -3.28 9.02
C ASN A 48 16.77 -2.91 7.91
N TRP A 49 16.13 -1.76 8.03
CA TRP A 49 15.13 -1.29 7.08
C TRP A 49 15.81 -0.85 5.78
N LYS A 50 15.26 -1.27 4.65
CA LYS A 50 15.89 -1.05 3.33
C LYS A 50 14.92 -0.50 2.30
N ILE A 51 13.81 0.04 2.73
CA ILE A 51 12.80 0.62 1.83
C ILE A 51 12.66 2.11 2.16
N ILE A 52 12.73 2.95 1.14
CA ILE A 52 12.35 4.36 1.25
C ILE A 52 11.18 4.62 0.32
N LEU A 53 10.26 5.44 0.77
CA LEU A 53 9.10 5.81 -0.03
C LEU A 53 9.44 7.04 -0.85
N ALA A 54 9.29 6.94 -2.17
CA ALA A 54 9.57 8.05 -3.08
C ALA A 54 8.34 8.92 -3.32
N SER A 55 7.15 8.31 -3.31
CA SER A 55 5.90 9.06 -3.50
C SER A 55 4.73 8.27 -2.94
N ALA A 56 3.67 8.98 -2.59
CA ALA A 56 2.41 8.37 -2.17
C ALA A 56 1.28 9.29 -2.56
N SER A 57 0.15 8.72 -2.96
CA SER A 57 -1.04 9.48 -3.29
C SER A 57 -2.28 8.69 -2.90
N CYS A 58 -3.40 9.41 -2.75
CA CYS A 58 -4.68 8.79 -2.41
C CYS A 58 -5.81 9.59 -3.04
N ASP A 59 -6.71 8.88 -3.71
CA ASP A 59 -7.95 9.45 -4.23
C ASP A 59 -9.08 9.04 -3.29
N PHE A 60 -9.86 10.01 -2.83
CA PHE A 60 -10.98 9.79 -1.94
C PHE A 60 -12.24 9.62 -2.79
N VAL A 61 -12.77 8.41 -2.81
CA VAL A 61 -13.85 8.05 -3.75
C VAL A 61 -15.23 8.20 -3.10
N SER A 62 -15.37 7.73 -1.86
CA SER A 62 -16.62 7.88 -1.10
C SER A 62 -16.29 8.14 0.36
N GLN A 63 -17.32 8.53 1.13
CA GLN A 63 -17.12 8.86 2.54
C GLN A 63 -16.87 7.59 3.36
N GLY A 64 -15.95 7.69 4.30
CA GLY A 64 -15.77 6.68 5.33
C GLY A 64 -16.17 7.26 6.69
N TYR A 65 -16.52 6.39 7.62
CA TYR A 65 -17.16 6.81 8.87
C TYR A 65 -16.53 6.14 10.09
N TYR A 66 -16.72 6.77 11.24
CA TYR A 66 -16.35 6.21 12.52
C TYR A 66 -16.90 4.79 12.68
N ASN A 67 -16.09 3.91 13.21
CA ASN A 67 -16.44 2.51 13.54
C ASN A 67 -16.68 1.62 12.32
N GLN A 68 -16.47 2.13 11.11
CA GLN A 68 -16.61 1.34 9.89
C GLN A 68 -15.50 0.28 9.81
N LYS A 69 -15.86 -0.91 9.34
CA LYS A 69 -14.90 -1.97 9.07
C LYS A 69 -14.49 -1.91 7.61
N LEU A 70 -13.20 -1.76 7.39
CA LEU A 70 -12.63 -1.63 6.06
C LEU A 70 -11.66 -2.78 5.79
N VAL A 71 -11.41 -3.03 4.51
CA VAL A 71 -10.29 -3.87 4.08
C VAL A 71 -9.43 -3.03 3.15
N VAL A 72 -8.11 -3.15 3.29
CA VAL A 72 -7.17 -2.52 2.38
C VAL A 72 -6.52 -3.62 1.55
N GLN A 73 -6.77 -3.58 0.26
CA GLN A 73 -6.19 -4.52 -0.70
C GLN A 73 -4.95 -3.89 -1.31
N THR A 74 -3.89 -4.68 -1.45
CA THR A 74 -2.60 -4.20 -1.97
C THR A 74 -2.13 -5.13 -3.07
N ALA A 75 -1.66 -4.54 -4.17
CA ALA A 75 -1.06 -5.28 -5.28
C ALA A 75 0.10 -4.46 -5.83
N VAL A 76 0.88 -5.07 -6.71
CA VAL A 76 2.02 -4.42 -7.36
C VAL A 76 1.59 -4.05 -8.77
N SER A 77 1.83 -2.80 -9.15
CA SER A 77 1.50 -2.32 -10.50
C SER A 77 2.72 -2.28 -11.42
N ARG A 78 3.93 -2.16 -10.84
CA ARG A 78 5.16 -2.07 -11.64
C ARG A 78 6.36 -2.48 -10.80
N ILE A 79 7.34 -3.12 -11.44
CA ILE A 79 8.61 -3.49 -10.83
C ILE A 79 9.73 -2.95 -11.70
N GLY A 80 10.58 -2.10 -11.12
CA GLY A 80 11.77 -1.57 -11.78
C GLY A 80 13.04 -2.29 -11.30
N ASN A 81 14.20 -1.73 -11.56
CA ASN A 81 15.45 -2.31 -11.12
C ASN A 81 15.63 -2.23 -9.60
N SER A 82 15.45 -1.05 -9.04
CA SER A 82 15.59 -0.80 -7.59
C SER A 82 14.28 -0.35 -6.96
N SER A 83 13.22 -0.18 -7.73
CA SER A 83 11.96 0.38 -7.25
C SER A 83 10.78 -0.48 -7.69
N PHE A 84 9.67 -0.29 -7.00
CA PHE A 84 8.40 -0.91 -7.39
C PHE A 84 7.26 0.01 -6.98
N GLN A 85 6.13 -0.15 -7.65
CA GLN A 85 4.94 0.62 -7.34
C GLN A 85 3.85 -0.30 -6.83
N VAL A 86 3.25 0.10 -5.71
CA VAL A 86 2.10 -0.61 -5.14
C VAL A 86 0.85 0.22 -5.33
N VAL A 87 -0.27 -0.47 -5.49
CA VAL A 87 -1.59 0.15 -5.57
C VAL A 87 -2.47 -0.46 -4.51
N HIS A 88 -3.37 0.36 -3.98
CA HIS A 88 -4.26 -0.05 -2.91
C HIS A 88 -5.71 0.29 -3.24
N GLU A 89 -6.62 -0.53 -2.76
CA GLU A 89 -8.03 -0.19 -2.71
C GLU A 89 -8.51 -0.35 -1.29
N ILE A 90 -9.14 0.70 -0.75
CA ILE A 90 -9.78 0.65 0.56
C ILE A 90 -11.27 0.47 0.31
N LYS A 91 -11.83 -0.61 0.83
CA LYS A 91 -13.24 -0.97 0.61
C LYS A 91 -13.95 -1.20 1.93
N ASP A 92 -15.25 -0.94 1.94
CA ASP A 92 -16.10 -1.37 3.04
C ASP A 92 -16.06 -2.90 3.12
N ALA A 93 -15.81 -3.45 4.31
CA ALA A 93 -15.60 -4.88 4.47
C ALA A 93 -16.89 -5.68 4.23
N GLU A 94 -18.05 -5.09 4.41
CA GLU A 94 -19.32 -5.78 4.26
C GLU A 94 -19.91 -5.60 2.86
N SER A 95 -19.98 -4.36 2.38
CA SER A 95 -20.62 -4.06 1.09
C SER A 95 -19.69 -4.19 -0.09
N GLY A 96 -18.36 -4.11 0.13
CA GLY A 96 -17.39 -4.07 -0.95
C GLY A 96 -17.31 -2.72 -1.63
N GLU A 97 -18.04 -1.70 -1.15
CA GLU A 97 -18.00 -0.37 -1.75
C GLU A 97 -16.59 0.23 -1.67
N LEU A 98 -16.12 0.79 -2.78
CA LEU A 98 -14.82 1.43 -2.82
C LEU A 98 -14.86 2.76 -2.08
N VAL A 99 -13.96 2.94 -1.12
CA VAL A 99 -13.87 4.14 -0.30
C VAL A 99 -12.73 5.03 -0.78
N ALA A 100 -11.59 4.43 -1.10
CA ALA A 100 -10.42 5.20 -1.55
C ALA A 100 -9.51 4.31 -2.40
N LYS A 101 -8.68 4.97 -3.22
CA LYS A 101 -7.61 4.32 -3.99
C LYS A 101 -6.29 4.96 -3.62
N GLY A 102 -5.28 4.16 -3.36
CA GLY A 102 -3.96 4.66 -3.04
C GLY A 102 -2.90 4.10 -3.96
N GLN A 103 -1.77 4.79 -3.99
CA GLN A 103 -0.62 4.34 -4.77
C GLN A 103 0.64 4.87 -4.10
N ALA A 104 1.72 4.09 -4.19
CA ALA A 104 3.00 4.49 -3.63
C ALA A 104 4.14 3.89 -4.44
N SER A 105 5.23 4.65 -4.56
CA SER A 105 6.47 4.18 -5.16
C SER A 105 7.48 3.97 -4.07
N ALA A 106 8.05 2.77 -4.00
CA ALA A 106 9.00 2.36 -3.00
C ALA A 106 10.33 2.02 -3.67
N VAL A 107 11.44 2.31 -2.99
CA VAL A 107 12.78 2.11 -3.52
C VAL A 107 13.58 1.27 -2.52
N HIS A 108 14.26 0.24 -3.03
CA HIS A 108 15.22 -0.51 -2.24
C HIS A 108 16.45 0.37 -2.04
N PHE A 109 16.76 0.68 -0.79
CA PHE A 109 17.68 1.76 -0.46
C PHE A 109 18.63 1.34 0.65
N ASN A 110 19.91 1.72 0.50
CA ASN A 110 20.91 1.50 1.52
C ASN A 110 21.09 2.80 2.29
N PHE A 111 20.63 2.82 3.54
CA PHE A 111 20.67 4.02 4.39
C PHE A 111 22.09 4.37 4.86
N LYS A 112 23.03 3.43 4.77
CA LYS A 112 24.44 3.70 5.11
C LYS A 112 25.13 4.45 4.00
N THR A 113 24.95 4.01 2.76
CA THR A 113 25.58 4.65 1.59
C THR A 113 24.72 5.76 1.00
N GLN A 114 23.44 5.86 1.41
CA GLN A 114 22.46 6.82 0.90
C GLN A 114 22.25 6.66 -0.61
N LYS A 115 22.19 5.41 -1.08
CA LYS A 115 21.99 5.10 -2.49
C LYS A 115 20.96 4.00 -2.66
N SER A 116 20.24 4.04 -3.79
CA SER A 116 19.37 2.95 -4.17
C SER A 116 20.18 1.73 -4.56
N GLU A 117 19.59 0.56 -4.37
CA GLU A 117 20.22 -0.72 -4.71
C GLU A 117 19.25 -1.59 -5.48
N THR A 118 19.76 -2.44 -6.34
CA THR A 118 18.96 -3.39 -7.09
C THR A 118 18.13 -4.26 -6.14
N LEU A 119 16.88 -4.48 -6.48
CA LEU A 119 16.01 -5.38 -5.69
C LEU A 119 16.62 -6.78 -5.66
N PRO A 120 16.77 -7.39 -4.47
CA PRO A 120 17.26 -8.76 -4.38
C PRO A 120 16.31 -9.72 -5.12
N ALA A 121 16.88 -10.76 -5.73
CA ALA A 121 16.11 -11.69 -6.53
C ALA A 121 14.94 -12.34 -5.79
N ALA A 122 15.15 -12.69 -4.51
CA ALA A 122 14.11 -13.32 -3.69
C ALA A 122 12.91 -12.37 -3.48
N ASN A 123 13.19 -11.11 -3.21
CA ASN A 123 12.13 -10.11 -3.02
C ASN A 123 11.41 -9.84 -4.34
N ARG A 124 12.17 -9.77 -5.44
CA ARG A 124 11.60 -9.57 -6.78
C ARG A 124 10.62 -10.70 -7.13
N GLN A 125 10.97 -11.94 -6.83
CA GLN A 125 10.10 -13.08 -7.11
C GLN A 125 8.77 -12.98 -6.35
N LEU A 126 8.83 -12.55 -5.10
CA LEU A 126 7.63 -12.34 -4.29
C LEU A 126 6.79 -11.17 -4.83
N LEU A 127 7.45 -10.09 -5.26
CA LEU A 127 6.74 -8.96 -5.89
C LEU A 127 6.01 -9.41 -7.16
N GLU A 128 6.64 -10.25 -7.97
CA GLU A 128 6.05 -10.73 -9.21
C GLU A 128 4.76 -11.52 -8.98
N LYS A 129 4.66 -12.23 -7.85
CA LYS A 129 3.45 -12.96 -7.50
C LYS A 129 2.24 -12.03 -7.25
N HIS A 130 2.51 -10.79 -6.88
CA HIS A 130 1.47 -9.79 -6.59
C HIS A 130 1.29 -8.79 -7.73
N LEU A 131 2.04 -8.96 -8.82
CA LEU A 131 1.97 -8.05 -9.96
C LEU A 131 0.62 -8.19 -10.66
N LEU A 132 -0.05 -7.07 -10.86
CA LEU A 132 -1.29 -7.04 -11.61
C LEU A 132 -1.02 -7.37 -13.07
N LYS A 133 -1.90 -8.19 -13.66
CA LYS A 133 -1.81 -8.48 -15.08
C LYS A 133 -2.22 -7.25 -15.88
N GLU A 134 -1.43 -6.94 -16.91
CA GLU A 134 -1.83 -5.87 -17.82
C GLU A 134 -3.13 -6.28 -18.52
N GLU A 135 -4.08 -5.34 -18.55
CA GLU A 135 -5.26 -5.53 -19.38
C GLU A 135 -4.84 -5.40 -20.83
N SER A 136 -5.45 -6.24 -21.68
CA SER A 136 -5.22 -6.17 -23.12
C SER A 136 -5.59 -4.75 -23.61
N PRO A 137 -4.69 -4.07 -24.22
CA PRO A 137 -4.98 -2.71 -24.64
C PRO A 137 -6.10 -2.69 -25.66
N HIS A 138 -6.54 -2.63 -25.51
CA HIS A 138 -7.18 -2.34 -26.16
C HIS A 138 -7.10 -1.63 -26.10
N GLY A 139 -6.87 -1.93 -25.92
CA GLY A 139 -6.39 -1.54 -25.61
C GLY A 139 -5.86 -1.01 -25.13
N ASN A 140 -5.43 -1.03 -25.02
CA ASN A 140 -4.62 -0.47 -24.71
C ASN A 140 -4.14 -0.21 -24.76
#